data_6fc42e36aa5a9e360760f06c2a10d8a5
#
_entry.id   6fc42e36aa5a9e360760f06c2a10d8a5
#
_cell.length_a   1.000
_cell.length_b   1.000
_cell.length_c   1.000
_cell.angle_alpha   90.00
_cell.angle_beta   90.00
_cell.angle_gamma   90.00
#
_symmetry.space_group_name_H-M   'P 1'
#
loop_
_entity.id
_entity.type
_entity.pdbx_description
1 polymer ?
#
loop_
_entity_poly.entity_id
_entity_poly.type
_entity_poly.pdbx_seq_one_letter_code
_entity_poly.pdbx_strand_id
1 'polypeptide(L)'
;MTLATPDIDTAYLRNCLEDMLAIPSPTGFTDEIVRYICNTLDKLGLEYTLGRRGTIMVRLPGVDNARARAIANHIDTIGATVADVKPNGRLSLQPVGSWSSRFAEGGRVTIFSASGAYRGQVLPLLASGHAFNERIDQLPVGWSQTEVRINQPVASEAETRALGIQSGDFVAFDTDLEWDDSGYITARHLDNKAGAAANLTMLKALLDHQVQPAVELQVLFTLTEEVGTGAGASLDARVVEFVGIDIGPVAPGQNARETGVTLCAQDTSGPFDRQLTRHLRQLCRDNDVGCQTDVFRYYYSDANSAIIAGHDVRHALITFGTDATHGYERTHSDSLSSVARLLTLYAQTPLLPDPGH
;
A
#
# COMPACT_ATOMS: atom_id res chain seq x y z
N MET A 1 -29.78 -10.99 11.09
CA MET A 1 -28.78 -11.28 12.11
C MET A 1 -28.14 -9.95 12.49
N THR A 2 -28.10 -9.58 13.76
CA THR A 2 -27.42 -8.35 14.19
C THR A 2 -25.92 -8.60 14.12
N LEU A 3 -25.19 -7.77 13.38
CA LEU A 3 -23.73 -7.86 13.29
C LEU A 3 -23.12 -7.35 14.60
N ALA A 4 -22.03 -7.98 15.03
CA ALA A 4 -21.22 -7.41 16.09
C ALA A 4 -20.47 -6.19 15.55
N THR A 5 -20.39 -5.14 16.35
CA THR A 5 -19.64 -3.90 16.05
C THR A 5 -18.49 -3.74 17.03
N PRO A 6 -17.43 -4.54 16.89
CA PRO A 6 -16.28 -4.47 17.79
C PRO A 6 -15.63 -3.08 17.76
N ASP A 7 -15.12 -2.65 18.89
CA ASP A 7 -14.28 -1.47 18.96
C ASP A 7 -12.98 -1.69 18.18
N ILE A 8 -12.58 -0.68 17.43
CA ILE A 8 -11.33 -0.69 16.67
C ILE A 8 -10.22 -0.12 17.54
N ASP A 9 -9.21 -0.94 17.80
CA ASP A 9 -8.03 -0.54 18.57
C ASP A 9 -7.15 0.43 17.77
N THR A 10 -7.43 1.71 17.92
CA THR A 10 -6.72 2.79 17.20
C THR A 10 -5.26 2.94 17.64
N ALA A 11 -4.94 2.56 18.88
CA ALA A 11 -3.55 2.55 19.34
C ALA A 11 -2.74 1.44 18.67
N TYR A 12 -3.34 0.24 18.53
CA TYR A 12 -2.72 -0.86 17.79
C TYR A 12 -2.54 -0.51 16.30
N LEU A 13 -3.56 0.09 15.68
CA LEU A 13 -3.48 0.58 14.29
C LEU A 13 -2.30 1.53 14.11
N ARG A 14 -2.19 2.52 15.01
CA ARG A 14 -1.10 3.49 15.00
C ARG A 14 0.26 2.81 15.11
N ASN A 15 0.44 1.94 16.10
CA ASN A 15 1.70 1.24 16.31
C ASN A 15 2.10 0.39 15.10
N CYS A 16 1.16 -0.35 14.50
CA CYS A 16 1.42 -1.14 13.30
C CYS A 16 1.85 -0.25 12.12
N LEU A 17 1.20 0.89 11.93
CA LEU A 17 1.54 1.81 10.84
C LEU A 17 2.92 2.45 11.06
N GLU A 18 3.21 2.94 12.27
CA GLU A 18 4.51 3.52 12.62
C GLU A 18 5.65 2.52 12.41
N ASP A 19 5.50 1.30 12.90
CA ASP A 19 6.48 0.23 12.72
C ASP A 19 6.72 -0.09 11.23
N MET A 20 5.64 -0.28 10.46
CA MET A 20 5.76 -0.59 9.03
C MET A 20 6.38 0.55 8.23
N LEU A 21 6.04 1.80 8.53
CA LEU A 21 6.62 2.95 7.84
C LEU A 21 8.13 3.09 8.13
N ALA A 22 8.61 2.60 9.26
CA ALA A 22 10.04 2.56 9.56
C ALA A 22 10.81 1.48 8.75
N ILE A 23 10.13 0.54 8.10
CA ILE A 23 10.74 -0.57 7.35
C ILE A 23 10.70 -0.24 5.85
N PRO A 24 11.84 -0.03 5.17
CA PRO A 24 11.88 0.12 3.73
C PRO A 24 11.39 -1.14 3.00
N SER A 25 10.49 -0.94 2.01
CA SER A 25 9.94 -2.07 1.24
C SER A 25 9.68 -1.73 -0.24
N PRO A 26 10.59 -1.06 -0.98
CA PRO A 26 10.37 -0.91 -2.41
C PRO A 26 10.20 -2.27 -3.07
N THR A 27 9.30 -2.37 -4.07
CA THR A 27 9.00 -3.65 -4.74
C THR A 27 10.27 -4.39 -5.15
N GLY A 28 10.41 -5.63 -4.70
CA GLY A 28 11.61 -6.46 -4.88
C GLY A 28 12.60 -6.43 -3.70
N PHE A 29 12.44 -5.52 -2.75
CA PHE A 29 13.22 -5.44 -1.50
C PHE A 29 12.28 -5.49 -0.29
N THR A 30 11.62 -6.63 -0.08
CA THR A 30 10.46 -6.75 0.82
C THR A 30 10.65 -7.74 1.97
N ASP A 31 11.83 -8.34 2.12
CA ASP A 31 12.06 -9.40 3.10
C ASP A 31 11.81 -8.94 4.56
N GLU A 32 12.16 -7.70 4.89
CA GLU A 32 11.99 -7.18 6.25
C GLU A 32 10.54 -6.88 6.58
N ILE A 33 9.78 -6.30 5.65
CA ILE A 33 8.35 -6.04 5.88
C ILE A 33 7.56 -7.35 5.94
N VAL A 34 7.89 -8.36 5.13
CA VAL A 34 7.31 -9.71 5.20
C VAL A 34 7.57 -10.30 6.58
N ARG A 35 8.80 -10.23 7.09
CA ARG A 35 9.16 -10.72 8.42
C ARG A 35 8.38 -10.00 9.53
N TYR A 36 8.21 -8.67 9.41
CA TYR A 36 7.42 -7.89 10.35
C TYR A 36 5.96 -8.36 10.40
N ILE A 37 5.30 -8.52 9.25
CA ILE A 37 3.91 -9.00 9.18
C ILE A 37 3.81 -10.41 9.78
N CYS A 38 4.71 -11.34 9.40
CA CYS A 38 4.72 -12.69 9.96
C CYS A 38 4.83 -12.68 11.50
N ASN A 39 5.78 -11.92 12.05
CA ASN A 39 5.95 -11.79 13.50
C ASN A 39 4.72 -11.16 14.18
N THR A 40 4.02 -10.25 13.49
CA THR A 40 2.79 -9.63 14.00
C THR A 40 1.65 -10.65 14.03
N LEU A 41 1.51 -11.47 12.99
CA LEU A 41 0.54 -12.55 12.93
C LEU A 41 0.81 -13.64 13.98
N ASP A 42 2.08 -13.98 14.19
CA ASP A 42 2.50 -14.90 15.27
C ASP A 42 2.08 -14.40 16.67
N LYS A 43 2.26 -13.08 16.93
CA LYS A 43 1.80 -12.46 18.19
C LYS A 43 0.27 -12.49 18.35
N LEU A 44 -0.47 -12.46 17.25
CA LEU A 44 -1.93 -12.62 17.26
C LEU A 44 -2.37 -14.09 17.35
N GLY A 45 -1.44 -15.05 17.28
CA GLY A 45 -1.74 -16.48 17.29
C GLY A 45 -2.38 -16.97 16.00
N LEU A 46 -2.14 -16.29 14.87
CA LEU A 46 -2.71 -16.60 13.57
C LEU A 46 -1.74 -17.44 12.73
N GLU A 47 -2.26 -18.52 12.16
CA GLU A 47 -1.54 -19.31 11.17
C GLU A 47 -1.59 -18.62 9.80
N TYR A 48 -0.49 -18.68 9.06
CA TYR A 48 -0.37 -18.12 7.73
C TYR A 48 0.45 -19.00 6.80
N THR A 49 0.35 -18.75 5.52
CA THR A 49 1.17 -19.40 4.49
C THR A 49 1.89 -18.34 3.68
N LEU A 50 3.11 -18.67 3.24
CA LEU A 50 3.91 -17.81 2.37
C LEU A 50 3.87 -18.33 0.94
N GLY A 51 3.50 -17.45 0.01
CA GLY A 51 3.67 -17.67 -1.42
C GLY A 51 5.16 -17.64 -1.82
N ARG A 52 5.48 -18.16 -3.01
CA ARG A 52 6.88 -18.21 -3.51
C ARG A 52 7.50 -16.81 -3.68
N ARG A 53 6.70 -15.78 -3.87
CA ARG A 53 7.14 -14.39 -4.01
C ARG A 53 6.98 -13.58 -2.72
N GLY A 54 6.64 -14.24 -1.61
CA GLY A 54 6.53 -13.61 -0.30
C GLY A 54 5.13 -13.14 0.10
N THR A 55 4.11 -13.24 -0.75
CA THR A 55 2.71 -12.94 -0.35
C THR A 55 2.32 -13.76 0.87
N ILE A 56 1.80 -13.10 1.89
CA ILE A 56 1.36 -13.72 3.14
C ILE A 56 -0.15 -13.92 3.07
N MET A 57 -0.63 -15.13 3.36
CA MET A 57 -2.05 -15.45 3.39
C MET A 57 -2.42 -16.00 4.76
N VAL A 58 -3.32 -15.31 5.45
CA VAL A 58 -3.97 -15.74 6.68
C VAL A 58 -5.31 -16.35 6.33
N ARG A 59 -5.70 -17.45 7.00
CA ARG A 59 -7.01 -18.10 6.84
C ARG A 59 -7.72 -18.14 8.18
N LEU A 60 -8.87 -17.50 8.27
CA LEU A 60 -9.77 -17.59 9.41
C LEU A 60 -10.96 -18.49 9.02
N PRO A 61 -11.18 -19.60 9.75
CA PRO A 61 -12.35 -20.44 9.54
C PRO A 61 -13.65 -19.67 9.79
N GLY A 62 -14.59 -19.79 8.85
CA GLY A 62 -15.92 -19.22 8.98
C GLY A 62 -16.93 -20.21 9.56
N VAL A 63 -18.19 -19.77 9.61
CA VAL A 63 -19.34 -20.67 9.89
C VAL A 63 -19.52 -21.67 8.74
N ASP A 64 -19.39 -21.18 7.49
CA ASP A 64 -19.32 -22.00 6.28
C ASP A 64 -17.92 -21.88 5.65
N ASN A 65 -17.31 -23.04 5.34
CA ASN A 65 -15.98 -23.11 4.75
C ASN A 65 -15.97 -23.77 3.35
N ALA A 66 -17.13 -23.97 2.73
CA ALA A 66 -17.21 -24.54 1.40
C ALA A 66 -16.68 -23.56 0.34
N ARG A 67 -16.93 -22.27 0.54
CA ARG A 67 -16.43 -21.17 -0.28
C ARG A 67 -15.74 -20.14 0.61
N ALA A 68 -14.92 -19.29 0.01
CA ALA A 68 -14.15 -18.28 0.74
C ALA A 68 -14.39 -16.87 0.21
N ARG A 69 -14.11 -15.91 1.07
CA ARG A 69 -13.96 -14.49 0.76
C ARG A 69 -12.50 -14.10 0.98
N ALA A 70 -11.95 -13.28 0.09
CA ALA A 70 -10.61 -12.76 0.28
C ALA A 70 -10.61 -11.22 0.41
N ILE A 71 -9.71 -10.73 1.23
CA ILE A 71 -9.38 -9.31 1.41
C ILE A 71 -7.89 -9.18 1.17
N ALA A 72 -7.46 -8.21 0.38
CA ALA A 72 -6.04 -8.00 0.11
C ALA A 72 -5.65 -6.53 0.22
N ASN A 73 -4.44 -6.30 0.66
CA ASN A 73 -3.69 -5.05 0.53
C ASN A 73 -2.24 -5.38 0.21
N HIS A 74 -1.52 -4.46 -0.43
CA HIS A 74 -0.09 -4.63 -0.62
C HIS A 74 0.74 -4.02 0.51
N ILE A 75 1.99 -4.49 0.63
CA ILE A 75 2.98 -4.02 1.61
C ILE A 75 4.31 -3.61 0.97
N ASP A 76 4.42 -3.78 -0.34
CA ASP A 76 5.48 -3.16 -1.13
C ASP A 76 5.15 -1.68 -1.40
N THR A 77 6.17 -0.92 -1.75
CA THR A 77 6.05 0.51 -1.99
C THR A 77 6.75 0.90 -3.29
N ILE A 78 6.43 2.07 -3.80
CA ILE A 78 7.29 2.72 -4.78
C ILE A 78 8.70 2.92 -4.23
N GLY A 79 9.66 3.11 -5.13
CA GLY A 79 11.05 3.38 -4.80
C GLY A 79 11.87 3.57 -6.07
N ALA A 80 13.12 3.15 -6.03
CA ALA A 80 13.98 3.13 -7.20
C ALA A 80 15.05 2.06 -7.09
N THR A 81 15.73 1.81 -8.21
CA THR A 81 17.02 1.10 -8.24
C THR A 81 18.09 2.02 -8.82
N VAL A 82 19.35 1.76 -8.48
CA VAL A 82 20.50 2.41 -9.12
C VAL A 82 20.50 1.98 -10.60
N ALA A 83 20.33 2.94 -11.51
CA ALA A 83 20.44 2.68 -12.93
C ALA A 83 21.92 2.64 -13.35
N ASP A 84 22.71 3.62 -12.90
CA ASP A 84 24.12 3.71 -13.20
C ASP A 84 24.87 4.57 -12.16
N VAL A 85 26.18 4.33 -12.03
CA VAL A 85 27.11 5.18 -11.27
C VAL A 85 27.76 6.16 -12.24
N LYS A 86 27.52 7.45 -12.03
CA LYS A 86 27.98 8.52 -12.92
C LYS A 86 29.48 8.83 -12.72
N PRO A 87 30.16 9.40 -13.72
CA PRO A 87 31.58 9.76 -13.61
C PRO A 87 31.93 10.66 -12.42
N ASN A 88 30.96 11.47 -11.92
CA ASN A 88 31.13 12.33 -10.76
C ASN A 88 30.84 11.62 -9.41
N GLY A 89 30.66 10.30 -9.42
CA GLY A 89 30.37 9.48 -8.25
C GLY A 89 28.91 9.51 -7.78
N ARG A 90 28.05 10.29 -8.42
CA ARG A 90 26.60 10.30 -8.13
C ARG A 90 25.88 9.17 -8.85
N LEU A 91 24.63 8.89 -8.44
CA LEU A 91 23.84 7.80 -9.02
C LEU A 91 22.72 8.36 -9.89
N SER A 92 22.47 7.74 -11.04
CA SER A 92 21.21 7.84 -11.74
C SER A 92 20.25 6.75 -11.25
N LEU A 93 18.94 7.04 -11.28
CA LEU A 93 17.91 6.15 -10.77
C LEU A 93 16.98 5.66 -11.87
N GLN A 94 16.55 4.41 -11.74
CA GLN A 94 15.39 3.85 -12.42
C GLN A 94 14.25 3.72 -11.40
N PRO A 95 13.08 4.35 -11.61
CA PRO A 95 11.96 4.22 -10.67
C PRO A 95 11.46 2.78 -10.60
N VAL A 96 11.02 2.38 -9.42
CA VAL A 96 10.21 1.20 -9.14
C VAL A 96 8.80 1.69 -8.83
N GLY A 97 7.82 1.16 -9.54
CA GLY A 97 6.47 1.71 -9.57
C GLY A 97 6.31 2.88 -10.54
N SER A 98 5.08 3.34 -10.69
CA SER A 98 4.73 4.41 -11.64
C SER A 98 4.52 5.74 -10.91
N TRP A 99 5.57 6.57 -10.81
CA TRP A 99 5.53 7.85 -10.12
C TRP A 99 6.45 8.92 -10.73
N SER A 100 6.15 10.17 -10.41
CA SER A 100 6.88 11.32 -10.96
C SER A 100 8.16 11.61 -10.18
N SER A 101 9.26 11.88 -10.90
CA SER A 101 10.52 12.35 -10.30
C SER A 101 10.36 13.66 -9.51
N ARG A 102 9.31 14.44 -9.78
CA ARG A 102 8.99 15.67 -9.03
C ARG A 102 8.78 15.39 -7.53
N PHE A 103 8.21 14.24 -7.19
CA PHE A 103 8.03 13.82 -5.81
C PHE A 103 9.29 13.21 -5.18
N ALA A 104 10.28 12.89 -6.01
CA ALA A 104 11.57 12.39 -5.54
C ALA A 104 12.56 13.52 -5.21
N GLU A 105 12.47 14.66 -5.90
CA GLU A 105 13.40 15.78 -5.70
C GLU A 105 13.41 16.28 -4.25
N GLY A 106 14.61 16.43 -3.67
CA GLY A 106 14.80 16.79 -2.28
C GLY A 106 14.66 15.61 -1.30
N GLY A 107 14.15 14.47 -1.74
CA GLY A 107 13.93 13.29 -0.91
C GLY A 107 15.24 12.71 -0.37
N ARG A 108 15.24 12.36 0.92
CA ARG A 108 16.32 11.58 1.54
C ARG A 108 16.12 10.12 1.20
N VAL A 109 17.20 9.41 0.95
CA VAL A 109 17.18 8.01 0.53
C VAL A 109 18.21 7.17 1.26
N THR A 110 17.93 5.87 1.28
CA THR A 110 18.90 4.84 1.65
C THR A 110 19.17 3.95 0.43
N ILE A 111 20.43 3.79 0.07
CA ILE A 111 20.91 2.91 -0.99
C ILE A 111 21.35 1.60 -0.32
N PHE A 112 20.79 0.48 -0.72
CA PHE A 112 21.10 -0.85 -0.18
C PHE A 112 22.01 -1.59 -1.15
N SER A 113 23.29 -1.68 -0.81
CA SER A 113 24.29 -2.44 -1.57
C SER A 113 24.65 -3.75 -0.88
N ALA A 114 25.37 -4.62 -1.58
CA ALA A 114 25.88 -5.86 -0.98
C ALA A 114 26.84 -5.61 0.21
N SER A 115 27.46 -4.44 0.29
CA SER A 115 28.42 -4.08 1.34
C SER A 115 27.79 -3.33 2.52
N GLY A 116 26.53 -2.92 2.41
CA GLY A 116 25.81 -2.17 3.44
C GLY A 116 24.86 -1.12 2.89
N ALA A 117 24.32 -0.33 3.79
CA ALA A 117 23.37 0.72 3.48
C ALA A 117 24.04 2.11 3.56
N TYR A 118 23.80 2.94 2.56
CA TYR A 118 24.36 4.28 2.46
C TYR A 118 23.26 5.34 2.38
N ARG A 119 23.44 6.42 3.11
CA ARG A 119 22.49 7.54 3.07
C ARG A 119 22.82 8.44 1.89
N GLY A 120 21.77 9.02 1.29
CA GLY A 120 21.88 9.97 0.19
C GLY A 120 20.68 10.90 0.08
N GLN A 121 20.69 11.70 -0.96
CA GLN A 121 19.61 12.63 -1.26
C GLN A 121 19.44 12.75 -2.76
N VAL A 122 18.18 12.71 -3.25
CA VAL A 122 17.84 12.99 -4.64
C VAL A 122 17.85 14.49 -4.89
N LEU A 123 18.57 14.92 -5.90
CA LEU A 123 18.74 16.31 -6.28
C LEU A 123 18.50 16.49 -7.77
N PRO A 124 18.00 17.65 -8.22
CA PRO A 124 18.05 18.00 -9.63
C PRO A 124 19.50 18.15 -10.12
N LEU A 125 19.76 17.95 -11.41
CA LEU A 125 21.12 18.01 -11.97
C LEU A 125 21.85 19.33 -11.69
N LEU A 126 21.13 20.43 -11.59
CA LEU A 126 21.66 21.77 -11.35
C LEU A 126 21.42 22.23 -9.89
N ALA A 127 21.60 21.34 -8.91
CA ALA A 127 21.25 21.55 -7.52
C ALA A 127 22.14 22.55 -6.77
N SER A 128 22.27 23.79 -7.29
CA SER A 128 22.91 24.91 -6.58
C SER A 128 22.37 26.25 -7.12
N GLY A 129 21.45 26.87 -6.40
CA GLY A 129 20.87 28.16 -6.77
C GLY A 129 21.92 29.26 -6.97
N HIS A 130 22.96 29.30 -6.13
CA HIS A 130 24.05 30.28 -6.25
C HIS A 130 24.97 30.06 -7.46
N ALA A 131 24.99 28.85 -8.05
CA ALA A 131 25.79 28.55 -9.22
C ALA A 131 24.97 28.62 -10.52
N PHE A 132 23.70 28.25 -10.49
CA PHE A 132 22.88 28.03 -11.68
C PHE A 132 21.69 28.98 -11.79
N ASN A 133 21.31 29.65 -10.69
CA ASN A 133 20.20 30.61 -10.62
C ASN A 133 18.91 30.02 -11.24
N GLU A 134 18.20 30.77 -12.08
CA GLU A 134 16.94 30.38 -12.73
C GLU A 134 17.03 29.13 -13.64
N ARG A 135 18.23 28.69 -13.99
CA ARG A 135 18.42 27.47 -14.81
C ARG A 135 17.92 26.21 -14.14
N ILE A 136 17.83 26.18 -12.81
CA ILE A 136 17.26 25.05 -12.05
C ILE A 136 15.78 24.90 -12.42
N ASP A 137 15.03 25.99 -12.42
CA ASP A 137 13.59 26.01 -12.69
C ASP A 137 13.24 25.69 -14.16
N GLN A 138 14.24 25.78 -15.05
CA GLN A 138 14.11 25.48 -16.46
C GLN A 138 14.36 23.99 -16.80
N LEU A 139 14.80 23.18 -15.83
CA LEU A 139 14.97 21.74 -16.04
C LEU A 139 13.61 21.08 -16.27
N PRO A 140 13.47 20.23 -17.31
CA PRO A 140 12.26 19.46 -17.47
C PRO A 140 12.08 18.46 -16.33
N VAL A 141 10.84 18.09 -16.02
CA VAL A 141 10.54 17.04 -15.07
C VAL A 141 10.90 15.68 -15.67
N GLY A 142 11.65 14.86 -14.97
CA GLY A 142 12.01 13.52 -15.41
C GLY A 142 13.14 12.91 -14.61
N TRP A 143 13.16 11.59 -14.50
CA TRP A 143 14.21 10.85 -13.78
C TRP A 143 15.62 11.10 -14.32
N SER A 144 15.74 11.36 -15.61
CA SER A 144 17.01 11.75 -16.25
C SER A 144 17.52 13.12 -15.84
N GLN A 145 16.69 13.92 -15.17
CA GLN A 145 17.03 15.25 -14.68
C GLN A 145 17.35 15.28 -13.19
N THR A 146 17.40 14.09 -12.57
CA THR A 146 17.74 13.92 -11.16
C THR A 146 18.97 13.03 -11.00
N GLU A 147 19.61 13.14 -9.85
CA GLU A 147 20.72 12.28 -9.44
C GLU A 147 20.76 12.14 -7.92
N VAL A 148 21.32 11.04 -7.41
CA VAL A 148 21.56 10.88 -5.98
C VAL A 148 22.98 11.30 -5.63
N ARG A 149 23.08 12.21 -4.67
CA ARG A 149 24.32 12.50 -3.96
C ARG A 149 24.39 11.58 -2.75
N ILE A 150 25.45 10.77 -2.67
CA ILE A 150 25.72 9.86 -1.55
C ILE A 150 26.41 10.64 -0.43
N ASN A 151 26.05 10.37 0.82
CA ASN A 151 26.68 10.98 1.99
C ASN A 151 28.00 10.26 2.34
N GLN A 152 28.90 10.17 1.35
CA GLN A 152 30.24 9.60 1.44
C GLN A 152 31.21 10.49 0.68
N PRO A 153 32.50 10.49 1.04
CA PRO A 153 33.52 11.31 0.39
C PRO A 153 33.96 10.70 -0.96
N VAL A 154 33.02 10.62 -1.89
CA VAL A 154 33.24 10.09 -3.25
C VAL A 154 33.06 11.21 -4.28
N ALA A 155 33.93 11.25 -5.27
CA ALA A 155 33.94 12.22 -6.36
C ALA A 155 34.10 11.57 -7.75
N SER A 156 34.18 10.25 -7.79
CA SER A 156 34.34 9.48 -9.02
C SER A 156 33.54 8.18 -9.01
N GLU A 157 33.27 7.64 -10.21
CA GLU A 157 32.63 6.35 -10.37
C GLU A 157 33.40 5.23 -9.64
N ALA A 158 34.73 5.23 -9.75
CA ALA A 158 35.56 4.21 -9.13
C ALA A 158 35.46 4.21 -7.59
N GLU A 159 35.41 5.40 -6.97
CA GLU A 159 35.26 5.52 -5.51
C GLU A 159 33.86 5.05 -5.07
N THR A 160 32.82 5.37 -5.82
CA THR A 160 31.47 4.91 -5.49
C THR A 160 31.32 3.40 -5.66
N ARG A 161 31.88 2.84 -6.72
CA ARG A 161 31.92 1.37 -6.91
C ARG A 161 32.73 0.65 -5.84
N ALA A 162 33.76 1.29 -5.31
CA ALA A 162 34.54 0.74 -4.18
C ALA A 162 33.72 0.65 -2.87
N LEU A 163 32.62 1.38 -2.75
CA LEU A 163 31.63 1.20 -1.68
C LEU A 163 30.74 -0.03 -1.88
N GLY A 164 30.89 -0.76 -2.99
CA GLY A 164 30.04 -1.89 -3.35
C GLY A 164 28.73 -1.51 -4.02
N ILE A 165 28.53 -0.23 -4.34
CA ILE A 165 27.30 0.25 -5.02
C ILE A 165 27.38 -0.07 -6.52
N GLN A 166 26.31 -0.65 -7.04
CA GLN A 166 26.22 -1.06 -8.45
C GLN A 166 24.81 -0.87 -9.00
N SER A 167 24.68 -0.98 -10.32
CA SER A 167 23.36 -0.98 -10.99
C SER A 167 22.52 -2.14 -10.48
N GLY A 168 21.24 -1.85 -10.17
CA GLY A 168 20.29 -2.79 -9.61
C GLY A 168 20.18 -2.73 -8.08
N ASP A 169 21.06 -2.04 -7.37
CA ASP A 169 20.93 -1.82 -5.94
C ASP A 169 19.66 -1.02 -5.63
N PHE A 170 18.93 -1.41 -4.59
CA PHE A 170 17.66 -0.76 -4.22
C PHE A 170 17.88 0.57 -3.55
N VAL A 171 16.96 1.49 -3.81
CA VAL A 171 16.93 2.83 -3.22
C VAL A 171 15.54 3.07 -2.63
N ALA A 172 15.47 3.15 -1.31
CA ALA A 172 14.25 3.47 -0.59
C ALA A 172 14.26 4.94 -0.16
N PHE A 173 13.09 5.56 -0.21
CA PHE A 173 12.85 6.93 0.23
C PHE A 173 12.41 6.95 1.69
N ASP A 174 12.87 7.96 2.44
CA ASP A 174 12.45 8.15 3.82
C ASP A 174 10.96 8.48 3.87
N THR A 175 10.29 7.95 4.88
CA THR A 175 8.84 8.15 5.06
C THR A 175 8.52 9.49 5.69
N ASP A 176 9.39 9.98 6.58
CA ASP A 176 9.24 11.25 7.33
C ASP A 176 7.84 11.38 7.95
N LEU A 177 7.44 10.38 8.74
CA LEU A 177 6.13 10.31 9.35
C LEU A 177 5.88 11.45 10.34
N GLU A 178 4.75 12.12 10.17
CA GLU A 178 4.15 13.05 11.12
C GLU A 178 2.73 12.60 11.44
N TRP A 179 2.41 12.52 12.74
CA TRP A 179 1.06 12.20 13.22
C TRP A 179 0.67 13.27 14.22
N ASP A 180 -0.25 14.12 13.85
CA ASP A 180 -0.67 15.23 14.69
C ASP A 180 -1.88 14.91 15.59
N ASP A 181 -2.12 15.79 16.58
CA ASP A 181 -3.20 15.62 17.56
C ASP A 181 -4.59 15.77 16.92
N SER A 182 -4.72 16.32 15.72
CA SER A 182 -5.99 16.42 15.00
C SER A 182 -6.36 15.13 14.28
N GLY A 183 -5.45 14.14 14.26
CA GLY A 183 -5.64 12.83 13.65
C GLY A 183 -5.16 12.73 12.22
N TYR A 184 -4.59 13.80 11.63
CA TYR A 184 -3.95 13.73 10.34
C TYR A 184 -2.61 12.99 10.42
N ILE A 185 -2.33 12.24 9.37
CA ILE A 185 -1.13 11.43 9.21
C ILE A 185 -0.49 11.83 7.89
N THR A 186 0.73 12.35 7.96
CA THR A 186 1.51 12.73 6.79
C THR A 186 2.76 11.86 6.72
N ALA A 187 2.97 11.16 5.62
CA ALA A 187 4.14 10.34 5.37
C ALA A 187 4.24 9.99 3.89
N ARG A 188 5.41 9.54 3.44
CA ARG A 188 5.50 8.73 2.22
C ARG A 188 5.07 7.29 2.54
N HIS A 189 4.55 6.58 1.54
CA HIS A 189 4.25 5.14 1.62
C HIS A 189 3.10 4.78 2.60
N LEU A 190 2.16 5.72 2.83
CA LEU A 190 0.85 5.37 3.37
C LEU A 190 0.16 4.39 2.42
N ASP A 191 0.40 4.56 1.13
CA ASP A 191 0.20 3.61 0.05
C ASP A 191 1.22 2.46 0.12
N ASN A 192 0.85 1.21 0.53
CA ASN A 192 -0.44 0.84 1.12
C ASN A 192 -0.24 0.23 2.53
N LYS A 193 0.79 0.72 3.25
CA LYS A 193 1.06 0.31 4.64
C LYS A 193 -0.08 0.70 5.59
N ALA A 194 -0.79 1.78 5.27
CA ALA A 194 -1.97 2.18 6.04
C ALA A 194 -3.13 1.18 5.86
N GLY A 195 -3.34 0.67 4.65
CA GLY A 195 -4.27 -0.44 4.41
C GLY A 195 -3.88 -1.72 5.15
N ALA A 196 -2.57 -2.02 5.20
CA ALA A 196 -2.06 -3.16 5.98
C ALA A 196 -2.32 -2.99 7.48
N ALA A 197 -2.12 -1.79 8.04
CA ALA A 197 -2.44 -1.49 9.43
C ALA A 197 -3.94 -1.66 9.72
N ALA A 198 -4.81 -1.22 8.81
CA ALA A 198 -6.26 -1.42 8.93
C ALA A 198 -6.63 -2.92 8.90
N ASN A 199 -6.00 -3.72 8.02
CA ASN A 199 -6.21 -5.17 7.96
C ASN A 199 -5.74 -5.89 9.23
N LEU A 200 -4.56 -5.58 9.74
CA LEU A 200 -4.07 -6.15 11.01
C LEU A 200 -4.99 -5.79 12.17
N THR A 201 -5.51 -4.57 12.18
CA THR A 201 -6.45 -4.10 13.21
C THR A 201 -7.80 -4.81 13.09
N MET A 202 -8.30 -5.05 11.89
CA MET A 202 -9.50 -5.85 11.65
C MET A 202 -9.30 -7.28 12.17
N LEU A 203 -8.17 -7.93 11.87
CA LEU A 203 -7.86 -9.27 12.38
C LEU A 203 -7.86 -9.30 13.90
N LYS A 204 -7.20 -8.33 14.54
CA LYS A 204 -7.19 -8.18 16.00
C LYS A 204 -8.60 -8.01 16.56
N ALA A 205 -9.42 -7.16 15.96
CA ALA A 205 -10.80 -6.92 16.40
C ALA A 205 -11.65 -8.19 16.32
N LEU A 206 -11.53 -8.99 15.25
CA LEU A 206 -12.22 -10.29 15.16
C LEU A 206 -11.81 -11.24 16.26
N LEU A 207 -10.52 -11.32 16.60
CA LEU A 207 -9.99 -12.20 17.63
C LEU A 207 -10.39 -11.75 19.04
N ASP A 208 -10.16 -10.49 19.38
CA ASP A 208 -10.42 -9.95 20.72
C ASP A 208 -11.89 -10.06 21.12
N HIS A 209 -12.77 -9.88 20.16
CA HIS A 209 -14.22 -9.96 20.36
C HIS A 209 -14.83 -11.32 20.00
N GLN A 210 -13.99 -12.31 19.68
CA GLN A 210 -14.42 -13.68 19.32
C GLN A 210 -15.47 -13.69 18.20
N VAL A 211 -15.31 -12.81 17.22
CA VAL A 211 -16.22 -12.71 16.07
C VAL A 211 -15.80 -13.70 15.00
N GLN A 212 -16.65 -14.71 14.77
CA GLN A 212 -16.41 -15.68 13.70
C GLN A 212 -16.90 -15.12 12.35
N PRO A 213 -16.08 -15.17 11.29
CA PRO A 213 -16.53 -14.84 9.94
C PRO A 213 -17.70 -15.72 9.49
N ALA A 214 -18.59 -15.18 8.65
CA ALA A 214 -19.71 -15.95 8.12
C ALA A 214 -19.26 -17.07 7.15
N VAL A 215 -18.19 -16.81 6.41
CA VAL A 215 -17.51 -17.77 5.51
C VAL A 215 -16.02 -17.74 5.78
N GLU A 216 -15.27 -18.74 5.28
CA GLU A 216 -13.80 -18.68 5.36
C GLU A 216 -13.31 -17.31 4.87
N LEU A 217 -12.56 -16.61 5.72
CA LEU A 217 -11.94 -15.33 5.39
C LEU A 217 -10.46 -15.54 5.12
N GLN A 218 -10.02 -15.17 3.93
CA GLN A 218 -8.61 -15.13 3.56
C GLN A 218 -8.14 -13.68 3.54
N VAL A 219 -7.09 -13.36 4.30
CA VAL A 219 -6.48 -12.03 4.31
C VAL A 219 -5.10 -12.14 3.70
N LEU A 220 -4.87 -11.38 2.62
CA LEU A 220 -3.63 -11.39 1.87
C LEU A 220 -2.89 -10.07 2.07
N PHE A 221 -1.61 -10.18 2.45
CA PHE A 221 -0.65 -9.10 2.36
C PHE A 221 0.20 -9.37 1.12
N THR A 222 -0.06 -8.62 0.06
CA THR A 222 0.53 -8.86 -1.26
C THR A 222 1.82 -8.10 -1.44
N LEU A 223 2.56 -8.48 -2.46
CA LEU A 223 3.78 -7.84 -2.93
C LEU A 223 3.66 -7.64 -4.44
N THR A 224 4.41 -6.70 -4.97
CA THR A 224 4.47 -6.40 -6.42
C THR A 224 3.20 -5.75 -6.99
N GLU A 225 2.37 -5.13 -6.13
CA GLU A 225 1.21 -4.35 -6.58
C GLU A 225 1.67 -3.13 -7.37
N GLU A 226 2.66 -2.38 -6.88
CA GLU A 226 3.23 -1.17 -7.48
C GLU A 226 3.79 -1.37 -8.91
N VAL A 227 3.99 -2.63 -9.30
CA VAL A 227 4.38 -3.04 -10.65
C VAL A 227 3.29 -3.88 -11.35
N GLY A 228 2.07 -3.86 -10.82
CA GLY A 228 0.86 -4.36 -11.49
C GLY A 228 0.58 -5.86 -11.38
N THR A 229 1.21 -6.60 -10.45
CA THR A 229 1.00 -8.06 -10.38
C THR A 229 0.48 -8.60 -9.04
N GLY A 230 0.50 -7.82 -7.98
CA GLY A 230 0.01 -8.09 -6.61
C GLY A 230 -0.71 -9.41 -6.35
N ALA A 231 -2.03 -9.37 -6.17
CA ALA A 231 -2.86 -10.53 -5.83
C ALA A 231 -3.03 -11.55 -6.98
N GLY A 232 -2.59 -11.22 -8.20
CA GLY A 232 -2.90 -12.00 -9.41
C GLY A 232 -2.48 -13.48 -9.38
N ALA A 233 -1.56 -13.90 -8.51
CA ALA A 233 -1.13 -15.29 -8.39
C ALA A 233 -1.44 -15.91 -7.02
N SER A 234 -2.23 -15.24 -6.18
CA SER A 234 -2.31 -15.56 -4.75
C SER A 234 -3.69 -16.01 -4.28
N LEU A 235 -4.74 -15.88 -5.11
CA LEU A 235 -6.08 -16.28 -4.73
C LEU A 235 -6.28 -17.80 -4.83
N ASP A 236 -6.93 -18.35 -3.80
CA ASP A 236 -7.41 -19.74 -3.77
C ASP A 236 -8.64 -19.88 -4.68
N ALA A 237 -8.78 -21.02 -5.36
CA ALA A 237 -9.92 -21.31 -6.25
C ALA A 237 -11.30 -21.31 -5.53
N ARG A 238 -11.34 -21.39 -4.20
CA ARG A 238 -12.57 -21.32 -3.40
C ARG A 238 -13.05 -19.89 -3.16
N VAL A 239 -12.21 -18.89 -3.46
CA VAL A 239 -12.58 -17.48 -3.30
C VAL A 239 -13.60 -17.10 -4.36
N VAL A 240 -14.75 -16.57 -3.93
CA VAL A 240 -15.82 -16.10 -4.82
C VAL A 240 -16.09 -14.60 -4.70
N GLU A 241 -15.67 -14.00 -3.60
CA GLU A 241 -15.68 -12.54 -3.40
C GLU A 241 -14.27 -12.07 -3.03
N PHE A 242 -13.81 -11.04 -3.70
CA PHE A 242 -12.51 -10.45 -3.48
C PHE A 242 -12.61 -8.93 -3.28
N VAL A 243 -12.08 -8.44 -2.18
CA VAL A 243 -12.03 -7.00 -1.86
C VAL A 243 -10.58 -6.55 -1.75
N GLY A 244 -10.17 -5.66 -2.64
CA GLY A 244 -8.92 -4.91 -2.49
C GLY A 244 -9.09 -3.78 -1.47
N ILE A 245 -8.03 -3.48 -0.74
CA ILE A 245 -7.90 -2.28 0.09
C ILE A 245 -6.73 -1.49 -0.45
N ASP A 246 -6.97 -0.20 -0.72
CA ASP A 246 -5.94 0.65 -1.27
C ASP A 246 -6.23 2.14 -0.99
N ILE A 247 -5.41 3.05 -1.49
CA ILE A 247 -5.65 4.48 -1.36
C ILE A 247 -6.80 4.94 -2.24
N GLY A 248 -7.52 5.98 -1.83
CA GLY A 248 -8.48 6.70 -2.66
C GLY A 248 -7.96 8.12 -2.92
N PRO A 249 -7.67 8.50 -4.18
CA PRO A 249 -7.03 9.78 -4.46
C PRO A 249 -7.93 10.96 -4.10
N VAL A 250 -7.49 11.76 -3.15
CA VAL A 250 -8.15 13.02 -2.76
C VAL A 250 -7.62 14.13 -3.65
N ALA A 251 -8.46 14.64 -4.55
CA ALA A 251 -8.07 15.67 -5.51
C ALA A 251 -9.30 16.44 -6.01
N PRO A 252 -9.13 17.61 -6.63
CA PRO A 252 -10.23 18.29 -7.31
C PRO A 252 -10.89 17.41 -8.37
N GLY A 253 -12.20 17.25 -8.27
CA GLY A 253 -13.00 16.41 -9.17
C GLY A 253 -13.14 14.94 -8.72
N GLN A 254 -12.56 14.56 -7.57
CA GLN A 254 -12.80 13.29 -6.89
C GLN A 254 -13.73 13.47 -5.69
N ASN A 255 -14.48 12.42 -5.34
CA ASN A 255 -15.34 12.39 -4.16
C ASN A 255 -14.63 11.78 -2.94
N ALA A 256 -13.48 11.16 -3.12
CA ALA A 256 -12.68 10.59 -2.05
C ALA A 256 -12.35 11.65 -0.99
N ARG A 257 -12.36 11.26 0.27
CA ARG A 257 -12.08 12.13 1.42
C ARG A 257 -11.12 11.45 2.36
N GLU A 258 -10.34 12.23 3.08
CA GLU A 258 -9.39 11.74 4.09
C GLU A 258 -10.09 11.18 5.35
N THR A 259 -11.43 11.25 5.42
CA THR A 259 -12.24 10.68 6.51
C THR A 259 -13.28 9.71 5.96
N GLY A 260 -13.65 8.72 6.76
CA GLY A 260 -14.56 7.66 6.35
C GLY A 260 -13.94 6.74 5.27
N VAL A 261 -14.79 6.03 4.56
CA VAL A 261 -14.40 5.06 3.52
C VAL A 261 -14.81 5.57 2.15
N THR A 262 -13.99 5.39 1.13
CA THR A 262 -14.41 5.58 -0.26
C THR A 262 -14.52 4.22 -0.96
N LEU A 263 -15.67 3.93 -1.54
CA LEU A 263 -15.89 2.75 -2.37
C LEU A 263 -15.67 3.13 -3.82
N CYS A 264 -14.70 2.51 -4.47
CA CYS A 264 -14.47 2.70 -5.90
C CYS A 264 -15.54 1.95 -6.70
N ALA A 265 -16.26 2.66 -7.56
CA ALA A 265 -17.27 2.08 -8.43
C ALA A 265 -16.69 1.65 -9.78
N GLN A 266 -15.61 2.31 -10.21
CA GLN A 266 -14.89 2.03 -11.46
C GLN A 266 -13.49 2.63 -11.39
N ASP A 267 -12.53 1.93 -11.98
CA ASP A 267 -11.18 2.44 -12.24
C ASP A 267 -10.79 2.30 -13.71
N THR A 268 -9.49 2.35 -14.03
CA THR A 268 -8.97 2.23 -15.41
C THR A 268 -9.33 0.89 -16.06
N SER A 269 -9.47 -0.18 -15.28
CA SER A 269 -9.79 -1.53 -15.78
C SER A 269 -11.27 -1.75 -16.06
N GLY A 270 -12.14 -0.87 -15.56
CA GLY A 270 -13.58 -0.95 -15.72
C GLY A 270 -14.38 -0.91 -14.42
N PRO A 271 -15.70 -1.16 -14.49
CA PRO A 271 -16.56 -1.16 -13.31
C PRO A 271 -16.28 -2.37 -12.39
N PHE A 272 -16.30 -2.12 -11.09
CA PHE A 272 -16.34 -3.16 -10.07
C PHE A 272 -17.70 -3.86 -9.99
N ASP A 273 -17.78 -5.02 -9.32
CA ASP A 273 -19.06 -5.72 -9.15
C ASP A 273 -20.07 -4.83 -8.43
N ARG A 274 -21.19 -4.57 -9.14
CA ARG A 274 -22.22 -3.64 -8.66
C ARG A 274 -22.94 -4.14 -7.40
N GLN A 275 -23.15 -5.45 -7.29
CA GLN A 275 -23.86 -6.01 -6.14
C GLN A 275 -22.98 -5.98 -4.90
N LEU A 276 -21.71 -6.34 -5.03
CA LEU A 276 -20.74 -6.29 -3.93
C LEU A 276 -20.49 -4.87 -3.47
N THR A 277 -20.27 -3.91 -4.39
CA THR A 277 -20.11 -2.49 -4.05
C THR A 277 -21.37 -1.92 -3.35
N ARG A 278 -22.58 -2.32 -3.82
CA ARG A 278 -23.83 -1.92 -3.17
C ARG A 278 -23.95 -2.52 -1.77
N HIS A 279 -23.56 -3.77 -1.58
CA HIS A 279 -23.59 -4.45 -0.30
C HIS A 279 -22.67 -3.74 0.71
N LEU A 280 -21.43 -3.44 0.33
CA LEU A 280 -20.49 -2.68 1.17
C LEU A 280 -21.03 -1.31 1.55
N ARG A 281 -21.65 -0.60 0.60
CA ARG A 281 -22.31 0.71 0.87
C ARG A 281 -23.45 0.58 1.84
N GLN A 282 -24.24 -0.51 1.74
CA GLN A 282 -25.35 -0.74 2.67
C GLN A 282 -24.83 -1.03 4.08
N LEU A 283 -23.76 -1.82 4.22
CA LEU A 283 -23.10 -2.06 5.50
C LEU A 283 -22.65 -0.75 6.16
N CYS A 284 -22.06 0.16 5.38
CA CYS A 284 -21.67 1.47 5.90
C CYS A 284 -22.88 2.24 6.47
N ARG A 285 -23.98 2.30 5.71
CA ARG A 285 -25.21 3.01 6.13
C ARG A 285 -25.85 2.43 7.39
N ASP A 286 -25.93 1.09 7.45
CA ASP A 286 -26.61 0.39 8.55
C ASP A 286 -25.82 0.43 9.86
N ASN A 287 -24.52 0.80 9.80
CA ASN A 287 -23.61 0.78 10.94
C ASN A 287 -22.88 2.12 11.18
N ASP A 288 -23.42 3.22 10.63
CA ASP A 288 -22.89 4.58 10.80
C ASP A 288 -21.39 4.74 10.44
N VAL A 289 -20.94 4.01 9.42
CA VAL A 289 -19.60 4.19 8.83
C VAL A 289 -19.71 5.26 7.76
N GLY A 290 -18.95 6.35 7.91
CA GLY A 290 -18.86 7.40 6.89
C GLY A 290 -18.41 6.82 5.55
N CYS A 291 -19.19 7.04 4.48
CA CYS A 291 -18.90 6.40 3.19
C CYS A 291 -19.29 7.29 2.01
N GLN A 292 -18.39 7.41 1.06
CA GLN A 292 -18.62 7.99 -0.27
C GLN A 292 -18.36 6.96 -1.38
N THR A 293 -18.76 7.31 -2.59
CA THR A 293 -18.47 6.50 -3.79
C THR A 293 -17.79 7.38 -4.81
N ASP A 294 -16.80 6.82 -5.49
CA ASP A 294 -16.03 7.54 -6.48
C ASP A 294 -15.69 6.70 -7.72
N VAL A 295 -15.15 7.35 -8.75
CA VAL A 295 -14.62 6.75 -9.98
C VAL A 295 -13.19 7.28 -10.19
N PHE A 296 -12.22 6.37 -10.26
CA PHE A 296 -10.81 6.71 -10.41
C PHE A 296 -10.35 6.52 -11.86
N ARG A 297 -9.90 7.59 -12.51
CA ARG A 297 -9.61 7.57 -13.96
C ARG A 297 -8.28 6.93 -14.33
N TYR A 298 -7.25 7.09 -13.47
CA TYR A 298 -5.87 6.66 -13.71
C TYR A 298 -5.42 5.84 -12.51
N TYR A 299 -6.05 4.69 -12.33
CA TYR A 299 -5.93 3.93 -11.10
C TYR A 299 -5.97 2.43 -11.39
N TYR A 300 -5.21 1.69 -10.63
CA TYR A 300 -5.09 0.25 -10.66
C TYR A 300 -4.87 -0.28 -9.25
N SER A 301 -5.23 -1.52 -8.96
CA SER A 301 -5.05 -2.12 -7.63
C SER A 301 -4.98 -3.64 -7.70
N ASP A 302 -4.73 -4.27 -6.57
CA ASP A 302 -4.79 -5.72 -6.40
C ASP A 302 -6.12 -6.34 -6.87
N ALA A 303 -7.23 -5.62 -6.71
CA ALA A 303 -8.54 -6.10 -7.16
C ALA A 303 -8.57 -6.37 -8.67
N ASN A 304 -7.89 -5.55 -9.46
CA ASN A 304 -7.80 -5.71 -10.91
C ASN A 304 -6.77 -6.78 -11.30
N SER A 305 -5.64 -6.85 -10.59
CA SER A 305 -4.60 -7.84 -10.89
C SER A 305 -5.14 -9.28 -10.80
N ALA A 306 -6.05 -9.55 -9.86
CA ALA A 306 -6.74 -10.83 -9.74
C ALA A 306 -7.61 -11.16 -10.95
N ILE A 307 -8.42 -10.20 -11.42
CA ILE A 307 -9.29 -10.39 -12.60
C ILE A 307 -8.47 -10.60 -13.88
N ILE A 308 -7.42 -9.79 -14.07
CA ILE A 308 -6.51 -9.92 -15.23
C ILE A 308 -5.79 -11.27 -15.22
N ALA A 309 -5.48 -11.79 -14.04
CA ALA A 309 -4.88 -13.12 -13.89
C ALA A 309 -5.87 -14.27 -14.17
N GLY A 310 -7.16 -13.99 -14.41
CA GLY A 310 -8.16 -14.96 -14.78
C GLY A 310 -8.96 -15.58 -13.62
N HIS A 311 -8.93 -14.95 -12.44
CA HIS A 311 -9.78 -15.39 -11.33
C HIS A 311 -11.24 -15.00 -11.55
N ASP A 312 -12.14 -15.97 -11.47
CA ASP A 312 -13.60 -15.78 -11.59
C ASP A 312 -14.19 -15.41 -10.22
N VAL A 313 -14.06 -14.15 -9.84
CA VAL A 313 -14.51 -13.65 -8.55
C VAL A 313 -15.31 -12.35 -8.72
N ARG A 314 -16.28 -12.11 -7.83
CA ARG A 314 -16.84 -10.76 -7.67
C ARG A 314 -15.81 -9.90 -6.97
N HIS A 315 -15.47 -8.76 -7.54
CA HIS A 315 -14.43 -7.89 -6.97
C HIS A 315 -14.95 -6.50 -6.62
N ALA A 316 -14.39 -5.93 -5.57
CA ALA A 316 -14.64 -4.56 -5.14
C ALA A 316 -13.35 -3.93 -4.59
N LEU A 317 -13.37 -2.62 -4.45
CA LEU A 317 -12.27 -1.87 -3.89
C LEU A 317 -12.77 -0.92 -2.80
N ILE A 318 -12.25 -1.11 -1.59
CA ILE A 318 -12.43 -0.22 -0.43
C ILE A 318 -11.19 0.63 -0.32
N THR A 319 -11.35 1.95 -0.19
CA THR A 319 -10.19 2.83 -0.09
C THR A 319 -10.27 3.76 1.12
N PHE A 320 -9.10 4.10 1.66
CA PHE A 320 -8.91 5.24 2.57
C PHE A 320 -8.45 6.44 1.76
N GLY A 321 -9.02 7.61 2.03
CA GLY A 321 -8.72 8.81 1.26
C GLY A 321 -7.29 9.30 1.52
N THR A 322 -6.54 9.55 0.45
CA THR A 322 -5.14 9.96 0.52
C THR A 322 -4.88 11.13 -0.44
N ASP A 323 -4.43 12.25 0.10
CA ASP A 323 -3.98 13.39 -0.69
C ASP A 323 -2.51 13.19 -1.12
N ALA A 324 -2.15 13.72 -2.29
CA ALA A 324 -0.79 13.70 -2.85
C ALA A 324 -0.17 12.29 -2.99
N THR A 325 -0.95 11.32 -3.45
CA THR A 325 -0.53 9.93 -3.65
C THR A 325 0.78 9.82 -4.45
N HIS A 326 1.65 8.85 -4.07
CA HIS A 326 3.01 8.66 -4.57
C HIS A 326 3.97 9.83 -4.28
N GLY A 327 3.52 10.80 -3.47
CA GLY A 327 4.32 11.95 -3.04
C GLY A 327 4.55 11.95 -1.53
N TYR A 328 4.34 13.12 -0.91
CA TYR A 328 4.18 13.28 0.53
C TYR A 328 2.69 13.15 0.83
N GLU A 329 2.28 11.97 1.16
CA GLU A 329 0.89 11.57 1.30
C GLU A 329 0.31 12.05 2.62
N ARG A 330 -1.00 12.33 2.61
CA ARG A 330 -1.74 12.63 3.82
C ARG A 330 -3.07 11.89 3.85
N THR A 331 -3.41 11.31 5.00
CA THR A 331 -4.71 10.73 5.32
C THR A 331 -5.13 11.11 6.73
N HIS A 332 -6.25 10.59 7.20
CA HIS A 332 -6.72 10.79 8.57
C HIS A 332 -6.98 9.44 9.25
N SER A 333 -6.68 9.34 10.54
CA SER A 333 -6.87 8.13 11.36
C SER A 333 -8.32 7.61 11.35
N ASP A 334 -9.30 8.50 11.21
CA ASP A 334 -10.72 8.12 11.05
C ASP A 334 -10.95 7.27 9.80
N SER A 335 -10.30 7.58 8.68
CA SER A 335 -10.43 6.79 7.45
C SER A 335 -9.94 5.36 7.66
N LEU A 336 -8.77 5.20 8.27
CA LEU A 336 -8.19 3.89 8.54
C LEU A 336 -9.04 3.06 9.52
N SER A 337 -9.54 3.71 10.57
CA SER A 337 -10.44 3.08 11.55
C SER A 337 -11.77 2.69 10.91
N SER A 338 -12.30 3.52 10.01
CA SER A 338 -13.51 3.25 9.25
C SER A 338 -13.34 2.07 8.29
N VAL A 339 -12.19 1.96 7.62
CA VAL A 339 -11.85 0.78 6.80
C VAL A 339 -11.81 -0.47 7.67
N ALA A 340 -11.06 -0.49 8.77
CA ALA A 340 -10.99 -1.64 9.66
C ALA A 340 -12.39 -2.06 10.19
N ARG A 341 -13.24 -1.08 10.53
CA ARG A 341 -14.63 -1.32 10.96
C ARG A 341 -15.47 -1.94 9.84
N LEU A 342 -15.42 -1.39 8.62
CA LEU A 342 -16.17 -1.93 7.48
C LEU A 342 -15.74 -3.36 7.17
N LEU A 343 -14.46 -3.66 7.21
CA LEU A 343 -13.94 -5.01 6.98
C LEU A 343 -14.40 -6.00 8.05
N THR A 344 -14.43 -5.58 9.31
CA THR A 344 -14.94 -6.40 10.42
C THR A 344 -16.43 -6.70 10.26
N LEU A 345 -17.22 -5.75 9.79
CA LEU A 345 -18.64 -5.94 9.49
C LEU A 345 -18.81 -6.86 8.27
N TYR A 346 -18.06 -6.63 7.21
CA TYR A 346 -18.12 -7.42 5.98
C TYR A 346 -17.76 -8.90 6.22
N ALA A 347 -16.77 -9.18 7.05
CA ALA A 347 -16.40 -10.54 7.42
C ALA A 347 -17.57 -11.36 8.01
N GLN A 348 -18.53 -10.71 8.66
CA GLN A 348 -19.68 -11.34 9.33
C GLN A 348 -20.88 -11.58 8.39
N THR A 349 -20.84 -11.10 7.16
CA THR A 349 -21.96 -11.24 6.21
C THR A 349 -21.84 -12.52 5.39
N PRO A 350 -22.94 -13.18 5.00
CA PRO A 350 -22.87 -14.27 4.05
C PRO A 350 -22.39 -13.78 2.67
N LEU A 351 -21.94 -14.71 1.83
CA LEU A 351 -21.67 -14.41 0.43
C LEU A 351 -22.94 -13.96 -0.30
N LEU A 352 -22.78 -13.10 -1.27
CA LEU A 352 -23.88 -12.73 -2.16
C LEU A 352 -24.33 -13.94 -2.97
N PRO A 353 -25.64 -14.03 -3.28
CA PRO A 353 -26.16 -15.09 -4.15
C PRO A 353 -25.44 -15.10 -5.50
N ASP A 354 -25.26 -16.30 -6.08
CA ASP A 354 -24.69 -16.42 -7.42
C ASP A 354 -25.59 -15.72 -8.46
N PRO A 355 -25.00 -15.20 -9.57
CA PRO A 355 -25.79 -14.57 -10.63
C PRO A 355 -26.87 -15.53 -11.15
N GLY A 356 -28.12 -15.07 -11.16
CA GLY A 356 -29.27 -15.87 -11.69
C GLY A 356 -30.07 -16.62 -10.65
N HIS A 357 -29.81 -16.45 -9.36
CA HIS A 357 -30.61 -17.02 -8.26
C HIS A 357 -31.30 -15.94 -7.45
#